data_7509326715994bea49744d50f0b0ef14
#
_entry.id   7509326715994bea49744d50f0b0ef14
#
_cell.length_a   1.000
_cell.length_b   1.000
_cell.length_c   1.000
_cell.angle_alpha   90.00
_cell.angle_beta   90.00
_cell.angle_gamma   90.00
#
_symmetry.space_group_name_H-M   'P 1'
#
loop_
_entity.id
_entity.type
_entity.pdbx_description
1 polymer ?
#
loop_
_entity_poly.entity_id
_entity_poly.type
_entity_poly.pdbx_seq_one_letter_code
_entity_poly.pdbx_strand_id
1 'polypeptide(L)'
;MSELITRRTFLKTTGAAALAVAASGMLAGCGGAYASTPDGLVAAAVDSDKVVDFGTFTANIGRFDQWTSSSIYEGGERHNYLYAAFAVSTMSSPDSITINTSDLTFAHTGGSNGTVVGLGYKGLNSDKTDYVFNTSLSVGKASQKTVILFIDLGTISNSSFQSLYTGQMTLTLKKSGKTAVFTYTGLQDAPSSSIS
;
A
#
# COMPACT_ATOMS: atom_id res chain seq x y z
N MET A 1 7.11 -23.29 35.08
CA MET A 1 5.74 -23.22 34.54
C MET A 1 5.85 -22.78 33.08
N SER A 2 5.58 -23.69 32.14
CA SER A 2 5.69 -23.43 30.72
C SER A 2 4.33 -22.84 30.26
N GLU A 3 4.31 -21.58 29.86
CA GLU A 3 3.11 -21.03 29.27
C GLU A 3 2.86 -21.70 27.91
N LEU A 4 1.72 -22.37 27.79
CA LEU A 4 1.25 -22.94 26.54
C LEU A 4 0.82 -21.79 25.63
N ILE A 5 1.70 -21.42 24.70
CA ILE A 5 1.37 -20.49 23.63
C ILE A 5 0.25 -21.15 22.82
N THR A 6 -0.95 -20.57 22.83
CA THR A 6 -2.07 -21.09 22.04
C THR A 6 -1.74 -20.95 20.54
N ARG A 7 -2.22 -21.89 19.72
CA ARG A 7 -2.06 -21.87 18.24
C ARG A 7 -2.45 -20.52 17.63
N ARG A 8 -3.42 -19.85 18.23
CA ARG A 8 -3.90 -18.54 17.80
C ARG A 8 -2.90 -17.42 18.04
N THR A 9 -2.17 -17.45 19.17
CA THR A 9 -1.12 -16.47 19.49
C THR A 9 0.11 -16.72 18.63
N PHE A 10 0.46 -17.99 18.40
CA PHE A 10 1.56 -18.36 17.51
C PHE A 10 1.32 -17.90 16.06
N LEU A 11 0.10 -18.10 15.54
CA LEU A 11 -0.24 -17.67 14.17
C LEU A 11 -0.29 -16.12 14.02
N LYS A 12 -0.72 -15.40 15.06
CA LYS A 12 -0.68 -13.93 15.05
C LYS A 12 0.74 -13.38 15.03
N THR A 13 1.62 -13.94 15.87
CA THR A 13 3.04 -13.52 15.92
C THR A 13 3.80 -13.95 14.67
N THR A 14 3.56 -15.15 14.16
CA THR A 14 4.25 -15.64 12.96
C THR A 14 3.76 -14.92 11.70
N GLY A 15 2.45 -14.61 11.62
CA GLY A 15 1.87 -13.85 10.51
C GLY A 15 2.42 -12.40 10.44
N ALA A 16 2.52 -11.73 11.58
CA ALA A 16 3.06 -10.37 11.65
C ALA A 16 4.58 -10.33 11.35
N ALA A 17 5.34 -11.29 11.87
CA ALA A 17 6.76 -11.41 11.58
C ALA A 17 7.03 -11.75 10.10
N ALA A 18 6.17 -12.58 9.48
CA ALA A 18 6.28 -12.93 8.07
C ALA A 18 5.98 -11.73 7.14
N LEU A 19 5.06 -10.84 7.53
CA LEU A 19 4.80 -9.60 6.80
C LEU A 19 6.02 -8.66 6.82
N ALA A 20 6.71 -8.54 7.96
CA ALA A 20 7.89 -7.71 8.09
C ALA A 20 9.09 -8.23 7.28
N VAL A 21 9.29 -9.56 7.25
CA VAL A 21 10.39 -10.18 6.50
C VAL A 21 10.14 -10.14 4.99
N ALA A 22 8.88 -10.31 4.54
CA ALA A 22 8.55 -10.23 3.13
C ALA A 22 8.75 -8.83 2.55
N ALA A 23 8.55 -7.78 3.35
CA ALA A 23 8.70 -6.41 2.89
C ALA A 23 10.17 -5.97 2.73
N SER A 24 11.09 -6.51 3.52
CA SER A 24 12.51 -6.10 3.50
C SER A 24 13.36 -6.74 2.40
N GLY A 25 12.87 -7.80 1.74
CA GLY A 25 13.69 -8.55 0.78
C GLY A 25 13.01 -8.99 -0.51
N MET A 26 11.73 -8.77 -0.71
CA MET A 26 10.96 -9.46 -1.76
C MET A 26 10.02 -8.60 -2.59
N LEU A 27 10.25 -7.31 -2.75
CA LEU A 27 9.63 -6.59 -3.87
C LEU A 27 10.14 -7.13 -5.23
N ALA A 28 11.27 -7.83 -5.20
CA ALA A 28 11.88 -8.45 -6.37
C ALA A 28 11.60 -9.96 -6.54
N GLY A 29 10.96 -10.65 -5.58
CA GLY A 29 11.02 -12.12 -5.52
C GLY A 29 9.73 -12.91 -5.36
N CYS A 30 8.57 -12.32 -5.14
CA CYS A 30 7.31 -13.07 -5.11
C CYS A 30 6.69 -13.14 -6.50
N GLY A 31 6.87 -14.27 -7.15
CA GLY A 31 6.39 -14.58 -8.48
C GLY A 31 4.87 -14.40 -8.62
N GLY A 32 4.46 -13.30 -9.17
CA GLY A 32 3.10 -13.03 -9.59
C GLY A 32 3.00 -11.60 -10.11
N ALA A 33 2.97 -11.45 -11.42
CA ALA A 33 2.45 -10.32 -12.20
C ALA A 33 3.00 -8.89 -11.98
N TYR A 34 3.91 -8.66 -11.05
CA TYR A 34 4.44 -7.31 -10.75
C TYR A 34 5.97 -7.26 -10.95
N ALA A 35 6.42 -7.78 -12.06
CA ALA A 35 7.85 -8.03 -12.32
C ALA A 35 8.69 -6.75 -12.47
N SER A 36 8.09 -5.58 -12.56
CA SER A 36 8.84 -4.33 -12.66
C SER A 36 8.12 -3.19 -11.95
N THR A 37 8.88 -2.39 -11.24
CA THR A 37 8.44 -1.11 -10.69
C THR A 37 8.92 0.00 -11.62
N PRO A 38 8.17 1.11 -11.78
CA PRO A 38 8.66 2.24 -12.54
C PRO A 38 10.00 2.73 -11.95
N ASP A 39 10.98 2.99 -12.82
CA ASP A 39 12.27 3.57 -12.44
C ASP A 39 13.01 2.87 -11.26
N GLY A 40 12.73 1.59 -11.03
CA GLY A 40 13.34 0.83 -9.93
C GLY A 40 12.89 1.26 -8.53
N LEU A 41 11.67 1.78 -8.39
CA LEU A 41 11.11 2.20 -7.10
C LEU A 41 11.18 1.09 -6.05
N VAL A 42 11.66 1.43 -4.87
CA VAL A 42 11.69 0.56 -3.69
C VAL A 42 10.89 1.23 -2.58
N ALA A 43 9.73 0.65 -2.26
CA ALA A 43 8.93 1.14 -1.15
C ALA A 43 9.56 0.71 0.20
N ALA A 44 9.44 1.57 1.22
CA ALA A 44 9.83 1.21 2.57
C ALA A 44 8.99 0.03 3.07
N ALA A 45 9.62 -0.83 3.87
CA ALA A 45 8.96 -1.98 4.48
C ALA A 45 7.77 -1.56 5.36
N VAL A 46 6.75 -2.40 5.40
CA VAL A 46 5.63 -2.22 6.34
C VAL A 46 6.08 -2.50 7.76
N ASP A 47 5.56 -1.71 8.71
CA ASP A 47 5.83 -1.93 10.13
C ASP A 47 4.94 -3.07 10.65
N SER A 48 5.54 -4.13 11.18
CA SER A 48 4.82 -5.31 11.69
C SER A 48 3.87 -4.98 12.86
N ASP A 49 4.13 -3.90 13.58
CA ASP A 49 3.33 -3.50 14.74
C ASP A 49 2.07 -2.71 14.37
N LYS A 50 1.91 -2.36 13.09
CA LYS A 50 0.81 -1.53 12.58
C LYS A 50 -0.22 -2.31 11.75
N VAL A 51 -0.28 -3.63 11.94
CA VAL A 51 -1.22 -4.49 11.23
C VAL A 51 -2.65 -4.26 11.70
N VAL A 52 -3.56 -4.04 10.77
CA VAL A 52 -5.00 -3.90 11.01
C VAL A 52 -5.70 -5.21 10.70
N ASP A 53 -6.54 -5.70 11.63
CA ASP A 53 -7.25 -6.97 11.53
C ASP A 53 -8.72 -6.76 11.14
N PHE A 54 -9.06 -7.15 9.91
CA PHE A 54 -10.43 -7.16 9.39
C PHE A 54 -11.23 -8.42 9.77
N GLY A 55 -10.62 -9.37 10.49
CA GLY A 55 -11.22 -10.64 10.87
C GLY A 55 -10.95 -11.75 9.84
N THR A 56 -11.26 -11.52 8.58
CA THR A 56 -11.00 -12.47 7.48
C THR A 56 -9.65 -12.24 6.79
N PHE A 57 -9.03 -11.10 6.99
CA PHE A 57 -7.70 -10.77 6.47
C PHE A 57 -7.07 -9.69 7.34
N THR A 58 -5.77 -9.52 7.21
CA THR A 58 -5.05 -8.40 7.79
C THR A 58 -4.47 -7.53 6.69
N ALA A 59 -4.37 -6.22 6.95
CA ALA A 59 -3.74 -5.27 6.06
C ALA A 59 -2.74 -4.40 6.80
N ASN A 60 -1.69 -3.99 6.10
CA ASN A 60 -0.68 -3.07 6.59
C ASN A 60 -0.15 -2.22 5.44
N ILE A 61 0.29 -1.01 5.77
CA ILE A 61 0.88 -0.10 4.80
C ILE A 61 2.14 0.52 5.37
N GLY A 62 3.16 0.66 4.53
CA GLY A 62 4.39 1.36 4.85
C GLY A 62 4.25 2.88 4.78
N ARG A 63 5.33 3.57 5.09
CA ARG A 63 5.41 5.02 4.87
C ARG A 63 5.35 5.33 3.37
N PHE A 64 4.80 6.48 3.06
CA PHE A 64 4.80 6.99 1.70
C PHE A 64 6.16 7.55 1.31
N ASP A 65 6.47 7.39 0.04
CA ASP A 65 7.53 8.10 -0.65
C ASP A 65 6.97 8.74 -1.92
N GLN A 66 7.74 9.63 -2.53
CA GLN A 66 7.30 10.38 -3.70
C GLN A 66 7.96 9.87 -4.97
N TRP A 67 7.22 9.92 -6.05
CA TRP A 67 7.73 9.63 -7.38
C TRP A 67 7.15 10.62 -8.39
N THR A 68 8.02 11.20 -9.17
CA THR A 68 7.64 12.10 -10.25
C THR A 68 8.18 11.56 -11.55
N SER A 69 7.32 11.36 -12.53
CA SER A 69 7.75 11.00 -13.87
C SER A 69 8.58 12.13 -14.48
N SER A 70 9.80 11.79 -14.92
CA SER A 70 10.67 12.73 -15.61
C SER A 70 10.52 12.70 -17.13
N SER A 71 10.01 11.59 -17.68
CA SER A 71 10.01 11.32 -19.11
C SER A 71 8.63 10.93 -19.67
N ILE A 72 7.65 10.64 -18.82
CA ILE A 72 6.35 10.16 -19.21
C ILE A 72 5.27 11.07 -18.64
N TYR A 73 4.32 11.43 -19.49
CA TYR A 73 3.21 12.32 -19.17
C TYR A 73 1.92 11.56 -19.37
N GLU A 74 1.00 11.61 -18.41
CA GLU A 74 -0.35 11.08 -18.55
C GLU A 74 -1.27 12.17 -19.10
N GLY A 75 -2.00 11.85 -20.17
CA GLY A 75 -2.85 12.84 -20.85
C GLY A 75 -2.09 14.06 -21.37
N GLY A 76 -0.77 13.98 -21.53
CA GLY A 76 0.09 15.10 -21.93
C GLY A 76 0.57 15.98 -20.77
N GLU A 77 0.23 15.62 -19.51
CA GLU A 77 0.64 16.34 -18.31
C GLU A 77 1.49 15.50 -17.39
N ARG A 78 2.45 16.13 -16.73
CA ARG A 78 3.37 15.46 -15.80
C ARG A 78 2.69 15.28 -14.45
N HIS A 79 2.45 14.03 -14.05
CA HIS A 79 1.85 13.70 -12.78
C HIS A 79 2.88 13.44 -11.68
N ASN A 80 2.47 13.68 -10.45
CA ASN A 80 3.20 13.36 -9.24
C ASN A 80 2.48 12.24 -8.49
N TYR A 81 3.23 11.25 -8.06
CA TYR A 81 2.69 10.10 -7.36
C TYR A 81 3.26 10.00 -5.95
N LEU A 82 2.44 9.53 -5.02
CA LEU A 82 2.90 8.89 -3.80
C LEU A 82 2.87 7.38 -4.00
N TYR A 83 3.80 6.69 -3.38
CA TYR A 83 3.80 5.23 -3.37
C TYR A 83 4.21 4.69 -2.00
N ALA A 84 3.68 3.53 -1.64
CA ALA A 84 4.00 2.84 -0.39
C ALA A 84 3.89 1.32 -0.57
N ALA A 85 4.59 0.55 0.24
CA ALA A 85 4.33 -0.88 0.34
C ALA A 85 2.95 -1.11 0.97
N PHE A 86 2.14 -1.96 0.36
CA PHE A 86 0.83 -2.38 0.84
C PHE A 86 0.80 -3.90 0.95
N ALA A 87 0.68 -4.40 2.17
CA ALA A 87 0.69 -5.81 2.48
C ALA A 87 -0.71 -6.27 2.92
N VAL A 88 -1.16 -7.40 2.36
CA VAL A 88 -2.43 -8.05 2.70
C VAL A 88 -2.17 -9.52 2.96
N SER A 89 -2.74 -10.05 4.05
CA SER A 89 -2.58 -11.44 4.44
C SER A 89 -3.91 -12.09 4.81
N THR A 90 -4.12 -13.27 4.27
CA THR A 90 -5.21 -14.20 4.62
C THR A 90 -4.69 -15.45 5.33
N MET A 91 -3.48 -15.41 5.91
CA MET A 91 -2.83 -16.58 6.53
C MET A 91 -3.67 -17.24 7.63
N SER A 92 -4.53 -16.47 8.30
CA SER A 92 -5.43 -16.95 9.35
C SER A 92 -6.86 -17.22 8.85
N SER A 93 -7.10 -17.13 7.53
CA SER A 93 -8.44 -17.23 6.95
C SER A 93 -8.56 -18.39 5.95
N PRO A 94 -9.68 -19.11 5.93
CA PRO A 94 -9.98 -20.08 4.87
C PRO A 94 -10.40 -19.40 3.56
N ASP A 95 -10.61 -18.08 3.55
CA ASP A 95 -11.16 -17.34 2.43
C ASP A 95 -10.08 -16.54 1.69
N SER A 96 -10.31 -16.35 0.40
CA SER A 96 -9.56 -15.40 -0.41
C SER A 96 -10.18 -14.01 -0.31
N ILE A 97 -9.40 -12.96 -0.57
CA ILE A 97 -9.87 -11.57 -0.61
C ILE A 97 -9.40 -10.88 -1.89
N THR A 98 -10.24 -10.00 -2.42
CA THR A 98 -9.85 -9.06 -3.47
C THR A 98 -10.08 -7.64 -2.96
N ILE A 99 -9.04 -6.82 -2.98
CA ILE A 99 -9.07 -5.39 -2.67
C ILE A 99 -8.96 -4.64 -3.98
N ASN A 100 -9.84 -3.67 -4.19
CA ASN A 100 -9.83 -2.81 -5.36
C ASN A 100 -9.33 -1.42 -4.97
N THR A 101 -8.83 -0.64 -5.92
CA THR A 101 -8.47 0.77 -5.69
C THR A 101 -9.67 1.57 -5.16
N SER A 102 -10.89 1.22 -5.57
CA SER A 102 -12.13 1.84 -5.07
C SER A 102 -12.47 1.54 -3.61
N ASP A 103 -11.85 0.53 -3.00
CA ASP A 103 -11.97 0.26 -1.56
C ASP A 103 -11.09 1.21 -0.72
N LEU A 104 -10.22 1.97 -1.38
CA LEU A 104 -9.22 2.86 -0.78
C LEU A 104 -9.52 4.32 -1.12
N THR A 105 -9.38 5.21 -0.14
CA THR A 105 -9.45 6.66 -0.34
C THR A 105 -8.29 7.35 0.35
N PHE A 106 -7.71 8.35 -0.31
CA PHE A 106 -6.63 9.16 0.21
C PHE A 106 -7.07 10.60 0.41
N ALA A 107 -6.68 11.20 1.51
CA ALA A 107 -6.91 12.61 1.80
C ALA A 107 -5.67 13.24 2.44
N HIS A 108 -5.47 14.53 2.19
CA HIS A 108 -4.40 15.34 2.75
C HIS A 108 -4.96 16.66 3.27
N THR A 109 -4.63 17.02 4.52
CA THR A 109 -5.03 18.29 5.12
C THR A 109 -4.12 19.42 4.63
N GLY A 110 -4.69 20.37 3.91
CA GLY A 110 -3.97 21.54 3.38
C GLY A 110 -3.35 21.33 2.01
N GLY A 111 -3.66 20.24 1.30
CA GLY A 111 -3.19 19.95 -0.04
C GLY A 111 -4.23 19.32 -0.95
N SER A 112 -3.80 18.95 -2.14
CA SER A 112 -4.64 18.23 -3.09
C SER A 112 -4.92 16.81 -2.60
N ASN A 113 -6.17 16.40 -2.63
CA ASN A 113 -6.52 15.00 -2.46
C ASN A 113 -6.00 14.20 -3.65
N GLY A 114 -5.42 13.04 -3.36
CA GLY A 114 -4.96 12.12 -4.40
C GLY A 114 -5.97 11.05 -4.72
N THR A 115 -5.81 10.42 -5.87
CA THR A 115 -6.61 9.27 -6.29
C THR A 115 -5.76 8.00 -6.18
N VAL A 116 -6.29 6.97 -5.52
CA VAL A 116 -5.62 5.65 -5.52
C VAL A 116 -5.79 5.02 -6.90
N VAL A 117 -4.72 4.96 -7.66
CA VAL A 117 -4.75 4.52 -9.06
C VAL A 117 -4.23 3.08 -9.23
N GLY A 118 -3.41 2.58 -8.30
CA GLY A 118 -2.77 1.30 -8.48
C GLY A 118 -2.50 0.49 -7.23
N LEU A 119 -2.71 -0.81 -7.37
CA LEU A 119 -2.27 -1.88 -6.47
C LEU A 119 -1.29 -2.78 -7.24
N GLY A 120 -0.14 -2.22 -7.56
CA GLY A 120 0.89 -2.79 -8.40
C GLY A 120 0.98 -2.10 -9.77
N TYR A 121 2.11 -2.30 -10.41
CA TYR A 121 2.47 -1.70 -11.69
C TYR A 121 2.54 -2.78 -12.78
N LYS A 122 1.95 -2.52 -13.94
CA LYS A 122 1.97 -3.42 -15.12
C LYS A 122 3.01 -3.01 -16.16
N GLY A 123 3.28 -1.73 -16.30
CA GLY A 123 4.15 -1.19 -17.34
C GLY A 123 3.60 0.10 -17.94
N LEU A 124 4.09 0.44 -19.11
CA LEU A 124 3.56 1.52 -19.94
C LEU A 124 2.50 0.97 -20.90
N ASN A 125 1.57 1.83 -21.31
CA ASN A 125 0.65 1.51 -22.41
C ASN A 125 1.41 1.30 -23.72
N SER A 126 0.71 0.86 -24.78
CA SER A 126 1.29 0.58 -26.10
C SER A 126 2.05 1.78 -26.68
N ASP A 127 1.59 2.99 -26.40
CA ASP A 127 2.14 4.23 -26.93
C ASP A 127 3.26 4.81 -26.06
N LYS A 128 3.53 4.16 -24.90
CA LYS A 128 4.53 4.58 -23.91
C LYS A 128 4.30 5.99 -23.37
N THR A 129 3.05 6.43 -23.31
CA THR A 129 2.65 7.75 -22.82
C THR A 129 2.11 7.70 -21.40
N ASP A 130 1.49 6.59 -21.01
CA ASP A 130 0.81 6.47 -19.73
C ASP A 130 1.25 5.23 -18.96
N TYR A 131 1.26 5.33 -17.64
CA TYR A 131 1.48 4.20 -16.75
C TYR A 131 0.23 3.36 -16.64
N VAL A 132 0.41 2.04 -16.67
CA VAL A 132 -0.67 1.08 -16.47
C VAL A 132 -0.49 0.40 -15.13
N PHE A 133 -1.44 0.64 -14.24
CA PHE A 133 -1.49 0.07 -12.91
C PHE A 133 -2.52 -1.08 -12.82
N ASN A 134 -2.38 -1.93 -11.80
CA ASN A 134 -3.43 -2.87 -11.45
C ASN A 134 -4.45 -2.17 -10.55
N THR A 135 -5.71 -2.26 -10.89
CA THR A 135 -6.81 -1.68 -10.09
C THR A 135 -7.31 -2.61 -8.99
N SER A 136 -6.78 -3.83 -8.91
CA SER A 136 -7.16 -4.82 -7.91
C SER A 136 -5.98 -5.68 -7.46
N LEU A 137 -6.04 -6.11 -6.19
CA LEU A 137 -5.13 -7.07 -5.57
C LEU A 137 -5.93 -8.26 -5.07
N SER A 138 -5.71 -9.45 -5.65
CA SER A 138 -6.30 -10.69 -5.17
C SER A 138 -5.29 -11.49 -4.36
N VAL A 139 -5.67 -11.87 -3.14
CA VAL A 139 -4.89 -12.70 -2.23
C VAL A 139 -5.65 -14.00 -2.02
N GLY A 140 -5.00 -15.12 -2.31
CA GLY A 140 -5.58 -16.46 -2.17
C GLY A 140 -5.80 -16.85 -0.71
N LYS A 141 -6.36 -18.05 -0.48
CA LYS A 141 -6.52 -18.64 0.86
C LYS A 141 -5.15 -18.90 1.48
N ALA A 142 -5.05 -18.70 2.81
CA ALA A 142 -3.83 -18.94 3.58
C ALA A 142 -2.56 -18.40 2.88
N SER A 143 -2.65 -17.17 2.39
CA SER A 143 -1.63 -16.53 1.56
C SER A 143 -1.38 -15.10 2.01
N GLN A 144 -0.30 -14.51 1.51
CA GLN A 144 -0.01 -13.10 1.69
C GLN A 144 0.56 -12.51 0.41
N LYS A 145 0.34 -11.23 0.20
CA LYS A 145 0.95 -10.47 -0.89
C LYS A 145 1.32 -9.08 -0.41
N THR A 146 2.46 -8.60 -0.90
CA THR A 146 2.88 -7.22 -0.76
C THR A 146 3.02 -6.64 -2.16
N VAL A 147 2.43 -5.47 -2.38
CA VAL A 147 2.49 -4.73 -3.63
C VAL A 147 2.86 -3.28 -3.35
N ILE A 148 3.19 -2.52 -4.39
CA ILE A 148 3.28 -1.07 -4.27
C ILE A 148 1.90 -0.49 -4.55
N LEU A 149 1.39 0.29 -3.61
CA LEU A 149 0.20 1.12 -3.78
C LEU A 149 0.65 2.46 -4.38
N PHE A 150 -0.10 2.95 -5.37
CA PHE A 150 0.15 4.22 -6.03
C PHE A 150 -1.03 5.17 -5.85
N ILE A 151 -0.71 6.41 -5.51
CA ILE A 151 -1.67 7.51 -5.39
C ILE A 151 -1.23 8.59 -6.37
N ASP A 152 -2.10 8.93 -7.31
CA ASP A 152 -1.91 10.03 -8.23
C ASP A 152 -2.35 11.33 -7.58
N LEU A 153 -1.45 12.28 -7.49
CA LEU A 153 -1.71 13.64 -6.99
C LEU A 153 -2.00 14.62 -8.14
N GLY A 154 -1.95 14.14 -9.38
CA GLY A 154 -2.07 15.00 -10.57
C GLY A 154 -0.91 15.96 -10.74
N THR A 155 -1.17 17.05 -11.42
CA THR A 155 -0.22 18.15 -11.66
C THR A 155 -0.25 19.12 -10.48
N ILE A 156 0.50 18.83 -9.42
CA ILE A 156 0.60 19.74 -8.28
C ILE A 156 1.85 20.63 -8.37
N SER A 157 1.75 21.84 -7.80
CA SER A 157 2.90 22.72 -7.70
C SER A 157 3.95 22.18 -6.75
N ASN A 158 5.21 22.59 -6.90
CA ASN A 158 6.28 22.22 -5.98
C ASN A 158 5.98 22.62 -4.54
N SER A 159 5.34 23.75 -4.30
CA SER A 159 4.94 24.19 -2.95
C SER A 159 3.86 23.29 -2.36
N SER A 160 2.86 22.89 -3.14
CA SER A 160 1.83 21.93 -2.70
C SER A 160 2.42 20.57 -2.43
N PHE A 161 3.41 20.15 -3.22
CA PHE A 161 4.10 18.89 -3.00
C PHE A 161 4.96 18.92 -1.73
N GLN A 162 5.64 20.02 -1.45
CA GLN A 162 6.40 20.21 -0.21
C GLN A 162 5.50 20.18 1.04
N SER A 163 4.23 20.61 0.94
CA SER A 163 3.29 20.55 2.08
C SER A 163 3.00 19.12 2.56
N LEU A 164 3.22 18.10 1.72
CA LEU A 164 3.07 16.69 2.10
C LEU A 164 4.06 16.26 3.19
N TYR A 165 5.22 16.91 3.27
CA TYR A 165 6.22 16.59 4.30
C TYR A 165 5.81 16.99 5.72
N THR A 166 4.89 17.94 5.86
CA THR A 166 4.46 18.49 7.15
C THR A 166 2.95 18.40 7.36
N GLY A 167 2.19 17.98 6.34
CA GLY A 167 0.75 17.86 6.39
C GLY A 167 0.30 16.48 6.86
N GLN A 168 -0.84 16.42 7.52
CA GLN A 168 -1.46 15.14 7.88
C GLN A 168 -2.08 14.49 6.64
N MET A 169 -1.75 13.24 6.40
CA MET A 169 -2.35 12.41 5.36
C MET A 169 -3.13 11.27 6.00
N THR A 170 -4.20 10.85 5.33
CA THR A 170 -4.98 9.68 5.73
C THR A 170 -5.22 8.78 4.52
N LEU A 171 -4.98 7.49 4.70
CA LEU A 171 -5.45 6.46 3.79
C LEU A 171 -6.53 5.64 4.50
N THR A 172 -7.69 5.53 3.89
CA THR A 172 -8.82 4.76 4.43
C THR A 172 -9.06 3.56 3.55
N LEU A 173 -9.10 2.36 4.16
CA LEU A 173 -9.50 1.12 3.51
C LEU A 173 -10.86 0.68 4.06
N LYS A 174 -11.87 0.56 3.19
CA LYS A 174 -13.21 0.05 3.52
C LYS A 174 -13.39 -1.32 2.90
N LYS A 175 -13.52 -2.36 3.73
CA LYS A 175 -13.73 -3.73 3.26
C LYS A 175 -14.43 -4.58 4.30
N SER A 176 -15.28 -5.52 3.84
CA SER A 176 -15.96 -6.49 4.71
C SER A 176 -16.75 -5.84 5.86
N GLY A 177 -17.36 -4.69 5.62
CA GLY A 177 -18.14 -3.94 6.62
C GLY A 177 -17.29 -3.19 7.65
N LYS A 178 -15.98 -3.21 7.55
CA LYS A 178 -15.04 -2.50 8.43
C LYS A 178 -14.33 -1.37 7.72
N THR A 179 -13.87 -0.39 8.48
CA THR A 179 -13.10 0.74 8.00
C THR A 179 -11.79 0.84 8.78
N ALA A 180 -10.67 0.72 8.09
CA ALA A 180 -9.36 1.01 8.64
C ALA A 180 -8.88 2.39 8.17
N VAL A 181 -8.32 3.17 9.08
CA VAL A 181 -7.74 4.47 8.79
C VAL A 181 -6.27 4.45 9.18
N PHE A 182 -5.41 4.74 8.22
CA PHE A 182 -3.97 4.92 8.41
C PHE A 182 -3.67 6.42 8.36
N THR A 183 -3.14 6.95 9.44
CA THR A 183 -2.85 8.39 9.59
C THR A 183 -1.36 8.62 9.61
N TYR A 184 -0.89 9.55 8.80
CA TYR A 184 0.48 9.98 8.66
C TYR A 184 0.62 11.42 9.12
N THR A 185 1.66 11.73 9.87
CA THR A 185 1.98 13.10 10.32
C THR A 185 2.92 13.81 9.35
N GLY A 186 3.54 13.07 8.47
CA GLY A 186 4.40 13.55 7.39
C GLY A 186 4.69 12.45 6.37
N LEU A 187 5.22 12.83 5.23
CA LEU A 187 5.41 11.95 4.08
C LEU A 187 6.23 10.68 4.41
N GLN A 188 7.28 10.82 5.23
CA GLN A 188 8.19 9.72 5.55
C GLN A 188 7.94 9.10 6.93
N ASP A 189 6.88 9.51 7.60
CA ASP A 189 6.53 8.96 8.91
C ASP A 189 5.79 7.63 8.76
N ALA A 190 6.00 6.73 9.72
CA ALA A 190 5.21 5.51 9.81
C ALA A 190 3.77 5.87 10.19
N PRO A 191 2.75 5.23 9.59
CA PRO A 191 1.36 5.53 9.91
C PRO A 191 0.97 5.02 11.29
N SER A 192 0.08 5.74 11.98
CA SER A 192 -0.77 5.17 13.01
C SER A 192 -2.01 4.56 12.36
N SER A 193 -2.61 3.54 12.96
CA SER A 193 -3.78 2.87 12.39
C SER A 193 -4.90 2.68 13.41
N SER A 194 -6.13 2.76 12.96
CA SER A 194 -7.35 2.43 13.71
C SER A 194 -8.31 1.65 12.83
N ILE A 195 -9.18 0.85 13.45
CA ILE A 195 -10.23 0.11 12.74
C ILE A 195 -11.54 0.24 13.49
N SER A 196 -12.63 0.39 12.75
CA SER A 196 -14.00 0.47 13.23
C SER A 196 -14.93 -0.40 12.36
#